data_163ee0dbe5068ba3884bb0fd147da566
#
_entry.id   163ee0dbe5068ba3884bb0fd147da566
#
_cell.length_a   1.000
_cell.length_b   1.000
_cell.length_c   1.000
_cell.angle_alpha   90.00
_cell.angle_beta   90.00
_cell.angle_gamma   90.00
#
_symmetry.space_group_name_H-M   'P 1'
#
loop_
_entity.id
_entity.type
_entity.pdbx_description
1 polymer ?
#
loop_
_entity_poly.entity_id
_entity_poly.type
_entity_poly.pdbx_seq_one_letter_code
_entity_poly.pdbx_strand_id
1 'polypeptide(L)'
;VSIDYVSEQDAIAKLRLGTVIGPILAWFFRNTPYFEGGENPYPLLRQRMWDYLDFQRTNVIPGLFDPRFGWEDYAVDVLSTPMMFADLTHTPEALAVPGTDLHHPAFYENANDVYPDRGLNAYEINHVISTHFNDVRLKNFIEFRHWDSLPVARAERLTEIIGSLFYDPTNLDRLESYFDGIREEDVFEAKANLQARGSQAIPYG
;
A
#
# COMPACT_ATOMS: atom_id res chain seq x y z
N VAL A 1 0.55 -9.45 5.21
CA VAL A 1 1.14 -9.33 6.56
C VAL A 1 0.85 -7.93 7.04
N SER A 2 0.48 -7.82 8.32
CA SER A 2 0.24 -6.52 8.96
C SER A 2 1.09 -6.41 10.22
N ILE A 3 1.53 -5.19 10.53
CA ILE A 3 2.32 -4.88 11.72
C ILE A 3 1.75 -3.65 12.43
N ASP A 4 2.00 -3.56 13.73
CA ASP A 4 1.59 -2.41 14.54
C ASP A 4 2.62 -1.27 14.47
N TYR A 5 2.20 -0.11 14.93
CA TYR A 5 3.04 1.05 15.17
C TYR A 5 2.66 1.72 16.51
N VAL A 6 3.57 2.49 17.08
CA VAL A 6 3.40 3.09 18.41
C VAL A 6 3.35 4.62 18.40
N SER A 7 3.70 5.23 17.28
CA SER A 7 3.68 6.69 17.08
C SER A 7 3.60 7.03 15.60
N GLU A 8 3.34 8.30 15.28
CA GLU A 8 3.41 8.81 13.91
C GLU A 8 4.77 8.58 13.28
N GLN A 9 5.84 8.91 13.98
CA GLN A 9 7.21 8.73 13.50
C GLN A 9 7.50 7.26 13.18
N ASP A 10 7.14 6.36 14.07
CA ASP A 10 7.28 4.90 13.87
C ASP A 10 6.45 4.42 12.67
N ALA A 11 5.22 4.92 12.53
CA ALA A 11 4.36 4.59 11.40
C ALA A 11 4.98 5.02 10.07
N ILE A 12 5.44 6.26 9.97
CA ILE A 12 6.02 6.81 8.73
C ILE A 12 7.35 6.12 8.39
N ALA A 13 8.21 5.85 9.38
CA ALA A 13 9.44 5.09 9.19
C ALA A 13 9.13 3.68 8.62
N LYS A 14 8.19 2.97 9.23
CA LYS A 14 7.76 1.64 8.78
C LYS A 14 7.09 1.65 7.41
N LEU A 15 6.33 2.69 7.08
CA LEU A 15 5.74 2.86 5.74
C LEU A 15 6.85 3.02 4.68
N ARG A 16 7.82 3.91 4.91
CA ARG A 16 8.96 4.12 4.01
C ARG A 16 9.76 2.83 3.81
N LEU A 17 10.20 2.23 4.90
CA LEU A 17 10.99 1.00 4.86
C LEU A 17 10.22 -0.16 4.23
N GLY A 18 8.94 -0.30 4.53
CA GLY A 18 8.07 -1.29 3.91
C GLY A 18 7.97 -1.11 2.39
N THR A 19 7.85 0.14 1.94
CA THR A 19 7.81 0.50 0.52
C THR A 19 9.14 0.17 -0.18
N VAL A 20 10.26 0.47 0.46
CA VAL A 20 11.60 0.20 -0.11
C VAL A 20 11.93 -1.29 -0.14
N ILE A 21 11.69 -2.02 0.95
CA ILE A 21 12.04 -3.45 1.02
C ILE A 21 11.03 -4.36 0.28
N GLY A 22 9.82 -3.86 0.08
CA GLY A 22 8.71 -4.61 -0.50
C GLY A 22 9.01 -5.26 -1.85
N PRO A 23 9.55 -4.55 -2.85
CA PRO A 23 9.93 -5.13 -4.14
C PRO A 23 10.94 -6.27 -4.02
N ILE A 24 11.93 -6.13 -3.11
CA ILE A 24 12.94 -7.17 -2.85
C ILE A 24 12.29 -8.40 -2.26
N LEU A 25 11.46 -8.24 -1.23
CA LEU A 25 10.74 -9.36 -0.62
C LEU A 25 9.75 -9.99 -1.59
N ALA A 26 9.08 -9.21 -2.43
CA ALA A 26 8.20 -9.74 -3.47
C ALA A 26 8.96 -10.64 -4.44
N TRP A 27 10.19 -10.28 -4.80
CA TRP A 27 11.06 -11.12 -5.62
C TRP A 27 11.38 -12.46 -4.95
N PHE A 28 11.76 -12.46 -3.67
CA PHE A 28 12.07 -13.69 -2.94
C PHE A 28 10.84 -14.57 -2.69
N PHE A 29 9.69 -13.94 -2.52
CA PHE A 29 8.42 -14.60 -2.19
C PHE A 29 7.44 -14.70 -3.36
N ARG A 30 7.92 -14.56 -4.61
CA ARG A 30 7.09 -14.79 -5.79
C ARG A 30 6.58 -16.24 -5.83
N ASN A 31 5.33 -16.41 -6.24
CA ASN A 31 4.67 -17.73 -6.24
C ASN A 31 3.62 -17.87 -7.35
N THR A 32 3.79 -17.19 -8.46
CA THR A 32 2.87 -17.24 -9.59
C THR A 32 3.61 -17.81 -10.82
N PRO A 33 3.79 -19.15 -10.91
CA PRO A 33 4.52 -19.78 -12.00
C PRO A 33 3.77 -19.79 -13.32
N TYR A 34 2.44 -19.64 -13.30
CA TYR A 34 1.58 -19.67 -14.47
C TYR A 34 0.72 -18.42 -14.56
N PHE A 35 0.49 -17.96 -15.80
CA PHE A 35 -0.36 -16.82 -16.11
C PHE A 35 -1.04 -17.04 -17.46
N GLU A 36 -2.37 -16.82 -17.54
CA GLU A 36 -3.18 -16.96 -18.76
C GLU A 36 -2.98 -18.29 -19.51
N GLY A 37 -2.83 -19.38 -18.77
CA GLY A 37 -2.72 -20.75 -19.32
C GLY A 37 -1.31 -21.16 -19.80
N GLY A 38 -0.31 -20.30 -19.63
CA GLY A 38 1.10 -20.55 -19.95
C GLY A 38 2.04 -20.33 -18.77
N GLU A 39 3.34 -20.50 -18.97
CA GLU A 39 4.35 -20.10 -18.01
C GLU A 39 4.33 -18.57 -17.83
N ASN A 40 4.45 -18.10 -16.60
CA ASN A 40 4.44 -16.69 -16.30
C ASN A 40 5.76 -16.02 -16.72
N PRO A 41 5.75 -15.10 -17.70
CA PRO A 41 6.94 -14.40 -18.14
C PRO A 41 7.34 -13.23 -17.23
N TYR A 42 6.50 -12.91 -16.22
CA TYR A 42 6.67 -11.71 -15.37
C TYR A 42 7.11 -12.12 -13.96
N PRO A 43 8.35 -11.85 -13.56
CA PRO A 43 8.85 -12.23 -12.23
C PRO A 43 8.04 -11.65 -11.06
N LEU A 44 7.54 -10.42 -11.19
CA LEU A 44 6.73 -9.72 -10.20
C LEU A 44 5.32 -9.44 -10.76
N LEU A 45 4.62 -10.50 -11.19
CA LEU A 45 3.32 -10.36 -11.86
C LEU A 45 2.33 -9.55 -11.02
N ARG A 46 2.23 -9.81 -9.72
CA ARG A 46 1.31 -9.08 -8.84
C ARG A 46 1.58 -7.57 -8.86
N GLN A 47 2.83 -7.14 -8.69
CA GLN A 47 3.17 -5.71 -8.74
C GLN A 47 2.88 -5.13 -10.12
N ARG A 48 3.28 -5.85 -11.18
CA ARG A 48 2.98 -5.44 -12.57
C ARG A 48 1.48 -5.25 -12.80
N MET A 49 0.62 -6.11 -12.28
CA MET A 49 -0.83 -5.94 -12.42
C MET A 49 -1.31 -4.65 -11.76
N TRP A 50 -0.82 -4.32 -10.57
CA TRP A 50 -1.18 -3.08 -9.90
C TRP A 50 -0.67 -1.84 -10.64
N ASP A 51 0.51 -1.89 -11.24
CA ASP A 51 1.08 -0.79 -12.03
C ASP A 51 0.20 -0.40 -13.25
N TYR A 52 -0.62 -1.34 -13.76
CA TYR A 52 -1.47 -1.13 -14.93
C TYR A 52 -2.97 -1.01 -14.62
N LEU A 53 -3.38 -1.22 -13.37
CA LEU A 53 -4.80 -1.21 -13.02
C LEU A 53 -5.31 0.20 -12.72
N ASP A 54 -4.68 0.91 -11.81
CA ASP A 54 -5.18 2.18 -11.31
C ASP A 54 -4.07 2.97 -10.63
N PHE A 55 -3.44 3.83 -11.39
CA PHE A 55 -2.26 4.58 -10.93
C PHE A 55 -2.57 5.57 -9.80
N GLN A 56 -3.81 6.02 -9.66
CA GLN A 56 -4.20 6.99 -8.63
C GLN A 56 -4.32 6.35 -7.23
N ARG A 57 -4.60 5.04 -7.16
CA ARG A 57 -4.90 4.33 -5.90
C ARG A 57 -3.89 3.25 -5.55
N THR A 58 -2.91 3.03 -6.42
CA THR A 58 -1.93 1.93 -6.28
C THR A 58 -0.51 2.46 -6.08
N ASN A 59 0.44 1.56 -5.98
CA ASN A 59 1.87 1.87 -5.89
C ASN A 59 2.30 2.59 -4.60
N VAL A 60 3.30 3.46 -4.73
CA VAL A 60 3.87 4.25 -3.65
C VAL A 60 2.88 5.34 -3.24
N ILE A 61 2.81 5.64 -1.96
CA ILE A 61 2.03 6.79 -1.47
C ILE A 61 2.73 8.07 -1.93
N PRO A 62 2.05 8.98 -2.64
CA PRO A 62 2.66 10.21 -3.11
C PRO A 62 3.28 11.04 -1.99
N GLY A 63 4.51 11.50 -2.19
CA GLY A 63 5.22 12.32 -1.21
C GLY A 63 5.74 11.60 0.03
N LEU A 64 5.56 10.29 0.15
CA LEU A 64 5.98 9.50 1.33
C LEU A 64 7.43 9.72 1.71
N PHE A 65 8.31 10.00 0.75
CA PHE A 65 9.74 10.22 0.98
C PHE A 65 10.13 11.68 1.28
N ASP A 66 9.18 12.63 1.31
CA ASP A 66 9.46 13.98 1.86
C ASP A 66 9.74 13.84 3.36
N PRO A 67 10.83 14.41 3.88
CA PRO A 67 11.16 14.34 5.31
C PRO A 67 10.06 14.89 6.25
N ARG A 68 9.18 15.75 5.73
CA ARG A 68 8.08 16.36 6.48
C ARG A 68 6.79 15.57 6.40
N PHE A 69 6.72 14.53 5.56
CA PHE A 69 5.53 13.71 5.38
C PHE A 69 5.05 13.13 6.70
N GLY A 70 3.78 13.33 7.00
CA GLY A 70 3.12 12.88 8.21
C GLY A 70 1.69 12.39 8.01
N TRP A 71 0.97 12.21 9.08
CA TRP A 71 -0.42 11.75 9.03
C TRP A 71 -1.36 12.69 8.30
N GLU A 72 -1.12 14.01 8.38
CA GLU A 72 -1.92 15.01 7.67
C GLU A 72 -1.77 14.84 6.15
N ASP A 73 -0.54 14.63 5.67
CA ASP A 73 -0.28 14.42 4.24
C ASP A 73 -0.93 13.12 3.74
N TYR A 74 -0.83 12.05 4.55
CA TYR A 74 -1.52 10.80 4.24
C TYR A 74 -3.04 10.96 4.21
N ALA A 75 -3.62 11.68 5.16
CA ALA A 75 -5.05 11.95 5.19
C ALA A 75 -5.50 12.78 3.98
N VAL A 76 -4.71 13.79 3.58
CA VAL A 76 -4.98 14.58 2.37
C VAL A 76 -4.96 13.71 1.12
N ASP A 77 -3.96 12.84 0.96
CA ASP A 77 -3.88 11.87 -0.15
C ASP A 77 -5.13 10.98 -0.21
N VAL A 78 -5.47 10.36 0.93
CA VAL A 78 -6.62 9.46 1.06
C VAL A 78 -7.95 10.16 0.76
N LEU A 79 -8.14 11.37 1.24
CA LEU A 79 -9.41 12.10 1.09
C LEU A 79 -9.57 12.75 -0.29
N SER A 80 -8.46 13.09 -0.96
CA SER A 80 -8.46 13.74 -2.27
C SER A 80 -8.45 12.76 -3.43
N THR A 81 -8.04 11.52 -3.21
CA THR A 81 -8.04 10.50 -4.25
C THR A 81 -9.47 10.05 -4.59
N PRO A 82 -9.85 9.98 -5.88
CA PRO A 82 -11.17 9.52 -6.26
C PRO A 82 -11.48 8.10 -5.73
N MET A 83 -12.67 7.88 -5.25
CA MET A 83 -13.13 6.58 -4.74
C MET A 83 -13.49 5.64 -5.89
N MET A 84 -13.42 4.32 -5.67
CA MET A 84 -13.91 3.35 -6.67
C MET A 84 -15.44 3.29 -6.67
N PHE A 85 -16.02 3.31 -5.49
CA PHE A 85 -17.46 3.33 -5.27
C PHE A 85 -17.76 4.00 -3.93
N ALA A 86 -18.93 4.61 -3.86
CA ALA A 86 -19.47 5.16 -2.63
C ALA A 86 -20.25 4.07 -1.88
N ASP A 87 -20.14 4.07 -0.56
CA ASP A 87 -21.00 3.31 0.34
C ASP A 87 -21.61 4.25 1.38
N LEU A 88 -22.89 4.56 1.18
CA LEU A 88 -23.64 5.48 2.01
C LEU A 88 -24.51 4.78 3.07
N THR A 89 -24.39 3.45 3.22
CA THR A 89 -25.27 2.67 4.11
C THR A 89 -25.16 3.06 5.59
N HIS A 90 -24.05 3.62 6.00
CA HIS A 90 -23.80 4.06 7.38
C HIS A 90 -23.68 5.58 7.52
N THR A 91 -24.17 6.33 6.54
CA THR A 91 -24.18 7.80 6.59
C THR A 91 -25.49 8.32 7.16
N PRO A 92 -25.50 9.46 7.87
CA PRO A 92 -26.73 10.11 8.30
C PRO A 92 -27.66 10.47 7.12
N GLU A 93 -27.09 10.81 5.99
CA GLU A 93 -27.78 11.21 4.76
C GLU A 93 -28.59 10.06 4.16
N ALA A 94 -28.11 8.84 4.24
CA ALA A 94 -28.80 7.64 3.75
C ALA A 94 -30.15 7.41 4.45
N LEU A 95 -30.23 7.80 5.71
CA LEU A 95 -31.46 7.70 6.51
C LEU A 95 -32.43 8.86 6.27
N ALA A 96 -31.96 9.98 5.71
CA ALA A 96 -32.71 11.22 5.57
C ALA A 96 -33.45 11.34 4.23
N VAL A 97 -32.98 10.69 3.16
CA VAL A 97 -33.53 10.83 1.80
C VAL A 97 -33.96 9.46 1.25
N PRO A 98 -35.27 9.17 1.28
CA PRO A 98 -35.79 7.94 0.67
C PRO A 98 -35.48 7.87 -0.82
N GLY A 99 -34.94 6.73 -1.25
CA GLY A 99 -34.60 6.47 -2.66
C GLY A 99 -33.17 6.89 -3.04
N THR A 100 -32.33 7.30 -2.08
CA THR A 100 -30.89 7.50 -2.31
C THR A 100 -30.26 6.17 -2.74
N ASP A 101 -29.47 6.22 -3.80
CA ASP A 101 -28.61 5.08 -4.18
C ASP A 101 -27.47 4.98 -3.16
N LEU A 102 -27.57 3.98 -2.28
CA LEU A 102 -26.61 3.75 -1.19
C LEU A 102 -25.28 3.18 -1.66
N HIS A 103 -25.23 2.68 -2.88
CA HIS A 103 -24.04 2.11 -3.49
C HIS A 103 -23.96 2.56 -4.95
N HIS A 104 -23.01 3.42 -5.27
CA HIS A 104 -22.81 3.86 -6.66
C HIS A 104 -21.32 3.92 -7.03
N PRO A 105 -20.97 3.76 -8.32
CA PRO A 105 -19.62 4.01 -8.78
C PRO A 105 -19.21 5.46 -8.56
N ALA A 106 -18.02 5.67 -7.98
CA ALA A 106 -17.49 6.98 -7.62
C ALA A 106 -16.05 7.18 -8.16
N PHE A 107 -15.83 6.78 -9.42
CA PHE A 107 -14.49 6.80 -10.02
C PHE A 107 -13.90 8.21 -10.22
N TYR A 108 -14.74 9.24 -10.19
CA TYR A 108 -14.36 10.64 -10.36
C TYR A 108 -14.67 11.49 -9.14
N GLU A 109 -15.20 10.91 -8.07
CA GLU A 109 -15.61 11.57 -6.85
C GLU A 109 -14.65 11.16 -5.71
N ASN A 110 -14.11 12.13 -5.02
CA ASN A 110 -13.30 11.87 -3.83
C ASN A 110 -14.17 11.84 -2.56
N ALA A 111 -13.56 11.63 -1.40
CA ALA A 111 -14.30 11.52 -0.15
C ALA A 111 -15.08 12.79 0.19
N ASN A 112 -14.60 13.98 -0.17
CA ASN A 112 -15.30 15.23 0.09
C ASN A 112 -16.52 15.42 -0.84
N ASP A 113 -16.49 14.84 -2.03
CA ASP A 113 -17.62 14.88 -2.96
C ASP A 113 -18.73 13.92 -2.52
N VAL A 114 -18.35 12.74 -2.01
CA VAL A 114 -19.28 11.67 -1.60
C VAL A 114 -19.88 11.95 -0.21
N TYR A 115 -19.06 12.44 0.71
CA TYR A 115 -19.45 12.73 2.08
C TYR A 115 -19.43 14.25 2.30
N PRO A 116 -20.60 14.91 2.39
CA PRO A 116 -20.67 16.36 2.45
C PRO A 116 -20.00 16.92 3.72
N ASP A 117 -19.79 18.23 3.72
CA ASP A 117 -19.05 19.07 4.69
C ASP A 117 -19.30 18.76 6.17
N ARG A 118 -18.78 17.62 6.61
CA ARG A 118 -18.81 17.15 8.00
C ARG A 118 -17.66 16.19 8.25
N GLY A 119 -17.33 15.93 9.51
CA GLY A 119 -16.38 14.88 9.85
C GLY A 119 -16.88 13.48 9.44
N LEU A 120 -15.98 12.66 8.91
CA LEU A 120 -16.27 11.26 8.60
C LEU A 120 -16.38 10.43 9.88
N ASN A 121 -17.33 9.51 9.92
CA ASN A 121 -17.41 8.52 10.98
C ASN A 121 -16.39 7.38 10.76
N ALA A 122 -16.21 6.51 11.75
CA ALA A 122 -15.22 5.44 11.70
C ALA A 122 -15.45 4.44 10.55
N TYR A 123 -16.70 4.20 10.15
CA TYR A 123 -17.03 3.33 9.02
C TYR A 123 -16.60 3.98 7.70
N GLU A 124 -16.96 5.24 7.51
CA GLU A 124 -16.61 6.02 6.31
C GLU A 124 -15.08 6.14 6.15
N ILE A 125 -14.35 6.43 7.24
CA ILE A 125 -12.89 6.46 7.24
C ILE A 125 -12.33 5.10 6.77
N ASN A 126 -12.80 4.00 7.36
CA ASN A 126 -12.35 2.67 6.97
C ASN A 126 -12.70 2.34 5.51
N HIS A 127 -13.87 2.78 5.04
CA HIS A 127 -14.28 2.59 3.66
C HIS A 127 -13.35 3.34 2.70
N VAL A 128 -13.13 4.63 2.92
CA VAL A 128 -12.26 5.48 2.07
C VAL A 128 -10.85 4.90 2.02
N ILE A 129 -10.23 4.58 3.17
CA ILE A 129 -8.90 3.98 3.21
C ILE A 129 -8.90 2.62 2.47
N SER A 130 -9.99 1.85 2.54
CA SER A 130 -10.05 0.54 1.89
C SER A 130 -10.04 0.59 0.36
N THR A 131 -10.40 1.73 -0.23
CA THR A 131 -10.36 1.96 -1.68
C THR A 131 -8.96 2.30 -2.20
N HIS A 132 -7.96 2.46 -1.31
CA HIS A 132 -6.56 2.66 -1.65
C HIS A 132 -5.83 1.32 -1.67
N PHE A 133 -5.04 1.08 -2.71
CA PHE A 133 -4.34 -0.17 -2.96
C PHE A 133 -2.82 0.03 -3.02
N ASN A 134 -2.30 0.99 -2.26
CA ASN A 134 -0.87 1.24 -2.17
C ASN A 134 -0.10 -0.03 -1.77
N ASP A 135 1.15 -0.11 -2.15
CA ASP A 135 2.06 -1.22 -1.85
C ASP A 135 2.18 -1.48 -0.35
N VAL A 136 2.20 -0.41 0.43
CA VAL A 136 2.07 -0.42 1.89
C VAL A 136 0.95 0.54 2.26
N ARG A 137 -0.04 0.08 3.00
CA ARG A 137 -1.22 0.87 3.37
C ARG A 137 -1.27 1.10 4.86
N LEU A 138 -1.51 2.35 5.26
CA LEU A 138 -1.71 2.72 6.65
C LEU A 138 -3.20 2.65 7.03
N LYS A 139 -3.46 1.94 8.11
CA LYS A 139 -4.72 1.91 8.86
C LYS A 139 -4.41 2.15 10.33
N ASN A 140 -5.16 1.54 11.26
CA ASN A 140 -4.72 1.35 12.65
C ASN A 140 -3.59 0.29 12.79
N PHE A 141 -3.05 -0.16 11.69
CA PHE A 141 -1.90 -1.02 11.48
C PHE A 141 -1.30 -0.71 10.11
N ILE A 142 -0.11 -1.22 9.83
CA ILE A 142 0.54 -1.13 8.51
C ILE A 142 0.34 -2.46 7.79
N GLU A 143 -0.23 -2.41 6.58
CA GLU A 143 -0.52 -3.57 5.76
C GLU A 143 0.44 -3.64 4.56
N PHE A 144 1.25 -4.68 4.50
CA PHE A 144 2.11 -4.96 3.35
C PHE A 144 1.35 -5.74 2.28
N ARG A 145 1.45 -5.33 1.01
CA ARG A 145 0.63 -5.83 -0.09
C ARG A 145 1.42 -6.32 -1.32
N HIS A 146 2.75 -6.35 -1.24
CA HIS A 146 3.66 -6.58 -2.38
C HIS A 146 3.63 -8.00 -2.95
N TRP A 147 3.54 -9.02 -2.12
CA TRP A 147 3.82 -10.41 -2.48
C TRP A 147 2.60 -11.22 -2.86
N ASP A 148 2.87 -12.33 -3.55
CA ASP A 148 1.86 -13.30 -3.98
C ASP A 148 1.21 -14.02 -2.81
N SER A 149 0.12 -14.76 -3.10
CA SER A 149 -0.38 -15.78 -2.19
C SER A 149 0.64 -16.90 -2.06
N LEU A 150 0.92 -17.31 -0.82
CA LEU A 150 1.98 -18.25 -0.50
C LEU A 150 1.45 -19.52 0.14
N PRO A 151 2.12 -20.67 -0.06
CA PRO A 151 1.95 -21.83 0.81
C PRO A 151 2.26 -21.46 2.27
N VAL A 152 1.55 -22.08 3.23
CA VAL A 152 1.60 -21.73 4.66
C VAL A 152 3.04 -21.60 5.18
N ALA A 153 3.90 -22.59 4.93
CA ALA A 153 5.28 -22.57 5.40
C ALA A 153 6.10 -21.39 4.85
N ARG A 154 5.82 -20.91 3.64
CA ARG A 154 6.47 -19.72 3.08
C ARG A 154 5.87 -18.43 3.63
N ALA A 155 4.57 -18.41 3.90
CA ALA A 155 3.90 -17.30 4.55
C ALA A 155 4.41 -17.09 5.99
N GLU A 156 4.62 -18.18 6.75
CA GLU A 156 5.24 -18.17 8.07
C GLU A 156 6.64 -17.56 8.02
N ARG A 157 7.48 -18.00 7.09
CA ARG A 157 8.82 -17.44 6.89
C ARG A 157 8.82 -15.95 6.56
N LEU A 158 7.92 -15.52 5.69
CA LEU A 158 7.77 -14.11 5.38
C LEU A 158 7.35 -13.30 6.62
N THR A 159 6.43 -13.83 7.42
CA THR A 159 5.98 -13.19 8.65
C THR A 159 7.10 -13.09 9.70
N GLU A 160 7.91 -14.15 9.85
CA GLU A 160 9.10 -14.14 10.70
C GLU A 160 10.12 -13.07 10.27
N ILE A 161 10.37 -12.95 8.96
CA ILE A 161 11.28 -11.93 8.42
C ILE A 161 10.73 -10.53 8.71
N ILE A 162 9.47 -10.26 8.38
CA ILE A 162 8.85 -8.96 8.66
C ILE A 162 8.90 -8.65 10.15
N GLY A 163 8.54 -9.61 11.01
CA GLY A 163 8.61 -9.44 12.46
C GLY A 163 10.03 -9.09 12.94
N SER A 164 11.03 -9.80 12.44
CA SER A 164 12.43 -9.55 12.80
C SER A 164 12.94 -8.19 12.33
N LEU A 165 12.54 -7.75 11.14
CA LEU A 165 13.00 -6.49 10.57
C LEU A 165 12.33 -5.25 11.20
N PHE A 166 11.04 -5.34 11.54
CA PHE A 166 10.24 -4.18 11.91
C PHE A 166 9.92 -4.07 13.41
N TYR A 167 10.12 -5.14 14.20
CA TYR A 167 9.91 -5.10 15.66
C TYR A 167 11.21 -5.14 16.47
N ASP A 168 12.35 -5.52 15.87
CA ASP A 168 13.65 -5.39 16.52
C ASP A 168 14.21 -3.98 16.25
N PRO A 169 14.39 -3.13 17.29
CA PRO A 169 14.85 -1.75 17.09
C PRO A 169 16.21 -1.67 16.38
N THR A 170 17.12 -2.61 16.67
CA THR A 170 18.45 -2.62 16.04
C THR A 170 18.37 -2.90 14.54
N ASN A 171 17.47 -3.79 14.14
CA ASN A 171 17.27 -4.10 12.72
C ASN A 171 16.56 -2.94 12.02
N LEU A 172 15.58 -2.33 12.67
CA LEU A 172 14.88 -1.16 12.14
C LEU A 172 15.85 0.01 11.89
N ASP A 173 16.66 0.38 12.88
CA ASP A 173 17.69 1.43 12.78
C ASP A 173 18.71 1.13 11.65
N ARG A 174 19.09 -0.14 11.48
CA ARG A 174 19.99 -0.56 10.40
C ARG A 174 19.34 -0.42 9.03
N LEU A 175 18.05 -0.76 8.90
CA LEU A 175 17.32 -0.57 7.66
C LEU A 175 17.20 0.91 7.31
N GLU A 176 16.84 1.76 8.28
CA GLU A 176 16.81 3.21 8.09
C GLU A 176 18.14 3.74 7.60
N SER A 177 19.24 3.35 8.25
CA SER A 177 20.58 3.78 7.86
C SER A 177 21.00 3.25 6.48
N TYR A 178 20.60 2.03 6.13
CA TYR A 178 20.97 1.41 4.86
C TYR A 178 20.22 2.03 3.67
N PHE A 179 18.96 2.42 3.88
CA PHE A 179 18.10 3.00 2.86
C PHE A 179 17.96 4.52 2.98
N ASP A 180 18.85 5.16 3.75
CA ASP A 180 18.87 6.63 3.85
C ASP A 180 19.07 7.27 2.47
N GLY A 181 18.30 8.31 2.20
CA GLY A 181 18.35 9.04 0.93
C GLY A 181 17.62 8.40 -0.24
N ILE A 182 17.00 7.23 -0.08
CA ILE A 182 16.13 6.63 -1.10
C ILE A 182 14.91 7.53 -1.33
N ARG A 183 14.53 7.68 -2.61
CA ARG A 183 13.41 8.48 -3.06
C ARG A 183 12.36 7.61 -3.74
N GLU A 184 11.22 8.20 -4.05
CA GLU A 184 10.12 7.54 -4.75
C GLU A 184 10.56 6.95 -6.10
N GLU A 185 11.32 7.72 -6.87
CA GLU A 185 11.83 7.29 -8.18
C GLU A 185 12.72 6.05 -8.07
N ASP A 186 13.53 5.97 -7.02
CA ASP A 186 14.43 4.83 -6.78
C ASP A 186 13.64 3.54 -6.52
N VAL A 187 12.47 3.64 -5.89
CA VAL A 187 11.56 2.49 -5.68
C VAL A 187 10.97 2.01 -7.01
N PHE A 188 10.51 2.93 -7.86
CA PHE A 188 10.01 2.56 -9.19
C PHE A 188 11.11 1.94 -10.05
N GLU A 189 12.32 2.48 -10.00
CA GLU A 189 13.47 1.92 -10.71
C GLU A 189 13.83 0.52 -10.18
N ALA A 190 13.81 0.31 -8.86
CA ALA A 190 14.04 -1.00 -8.25
C ALA A 190 13.01 -2.04 -8.72
N LYS A 191 11.73 -1.69 -8.78
CA LYS A 191 10.67 -2.55 -9.34
C LYS A 191 10.97 -2.91 -10.80
N ALA A 192 11.28 -1.91 -11.63
CA ALA A 192 11.59 -2.11 -13.04
C ALA A 192 12.83 -2.99 -13.25
N ASN A 193 13.89 -2.76 -12.48
CA ASN A 193 15.11 -3.56 -12.52
C ASN A 193 14.86 -5.01 -12.11
N LEU A 194 14.11 -5.28 -11.06
CA LEU A 194 13.73 -6.62 -10.64
C LEU A 194 12.87 -7.33 -11.68
N GLN A 195 11.95 -6.62 -12.34
CA GLN A 195 11.16 -7.17 -13.45
C GLN A 195 12.02 -7.55 -14.66
N ALA A 196 13.00 -6.72 -15.00
CA ALA A 196 13.79 -6.90 -16.22
C ALA A 196 14.96 -7.89 -16.03
N ARG A 197 15.62 -7.87 -14.86
CA ARG A 197 16.88 -8.56 -14.61
C ARG A 197 16.78 -9.69 -13.58
N GLY A 198 15.68 -9.75 -12.84
CA GLY A 198 15.46 -10.77 -11.82
C GLY A 198 16.57 -10.79 -10.77
N SER A 199 17.18 -11.97 -10.56
CA SER A 199 18.27 -12.16 -9.58
C SER A 199 19.57 -11.41 -9.90
N GLN A 200 19.69 -10.84 -11.09
CA GLN A 200 20.85 -10.01 -11.49
C GLN A 200 20.60 -8.52 -11.27
N ALA A 201 19.43 -8.15 -10.78
CA ALA A 201 19.12 -6.76 -10.46
C ALA A 201 19.91 -6.29 -9.23
N ILE A 202 20.33 -5.03 -9.28
CA ILE A 202 20.77 -4.26 -8.12
C ILE A 202 19.66 -3.27 -7.87
N PRO A 203 18.75 -3.54 -6.93
CA PRO A 203 17.53 -2.74 -6.78
C PRO A 203 17.83 -1.27 -6.45
N TYR A 204 18.78 -1.04 -5.56
CA TYR A 204 19.16 0.29 -5.07
C TYR A 204 20.68 0.43 -5.17
N GLY A 205 21.21 0.62 -6.37
CA GLY A 205 22.65 0.70 -6.63
C GLY A 205 23.06 1.91 -7.45
#